data_d83442b991ae6769e9c55c10abe55a4f
#
_entry.id   d83442b991ae6769e9c55c10abe55a4f
#
_cell.length_a   1.000
_cell.length_b   1.000
_cell.length_c   1.000
_cell.angle_alpha   90.00
_cell.angle_beta   90.00
_cell.angle_gamma   90.00
#
_symmetry.space_group_name_H-M   'P 1'
#
loop_
_entity.id
_entity.type
_entity.pdbx_description
1 polymer ?
#
loop_
_entity_poly.entity_id
_entity_poly.type
_entity_poly.pdbx_seq_one_letter_code
_entity_poly.pdbx_strand_id
1 'polypeptide(L)'
;TEMVSVQNAFGRITARAVYAAICAPHYAASAMDGIAVHAKDTFGATETTPVRLTPQQYMVVDTGDPVPEDCDAVIMVEDIVRGEDEAVTIYAAAAPWQHIRQIGEDICAGEMILASYMEVTPAAIGAMIAGGVLEIEVIKKPVIGIIPTGDEIVAPCADPKPGDILEFNSSIFSAMVQEWGAEAKTYPIVPDRFDAIREMVARAADECDIVLLNAGSSAGREDYSVSVIRELGDVVYHGIAIKPGKPAILGLRGAVPILGVPGYPVSGIIVIEELLKPLVAEWFHSNTAPVQLATATLTRPVVSGLKYQEFVRVRMGEVGGKLTASPLSRGAGVVSSFMKADGILEVPQGTEGR
;
A
#
# COMPACT_ATOMS: atom_id res chain seq x y z
N THR A 1 1.75 -16.74 4.74
CA THR A 1 2.27 -16.33 3.41
C THR A 1 1.51 -17.03 2.30
N GLU A 2 1.61 -16.54 1.09
CA GLU A 2 1.03 -17.12 -0.12
C GLU A 2 1.88 -16.78 -1.34
N MET A 3 1.79 -17.64 -2.39
CA MET A 3 2.44 -17.38 -3.68
C MET A 3 1.51 -16.57 -4.58
N VAL A 4 2.04 -15.54 -5.22
CA VAL A 4 1.31 -14.71 -6.18
C VAL A 4 2.13 -14.49 -7.44
N SER A 5 1.47 -14.38 -8.58
CA SER A 5 2.12 -13.94 -9.82
C SER A 5 2.62 -12.51 -9.65
N VAL A 6 3.83 -12.22 -10.14
CA VAL A 6 4.44 -10.88 -10.07
C VAL A 6 3.53 -9.82 -10.71
N GLN A 7 2.83 -10.15 -11.79
CA GLN A 7 1.89 -9.23 -12.46
C GLN A 7 0.72 -8.79 -11.57
N ASN A 8 0.35 -9.60 -10.57
CA ASN A 8 -0.74 -9.35 -9.62
C ASN A 8 -0.23 -8.94 -8.24
N ALA A 9 1.07 -8.68 -8.10
CA ALA A 9 1.70 -8.45 -6.80
C ALA A 9 1.71 -6.96 -6.37
N PHE A 10 1.20 -6.05 -7.16
CA PHE A 10 1.18 -4.62 -6.81
C PHE A 10 0.58 -4.37 -5.41
N GLY A 11 1.29 -3.58 -4.59
CA GLY A 11 0.87 -3.26 -3.23
C GLY A 11 0.94 -4.42 -2.23
N ARG A 12 1.42 -5.60 -2.65
CA ARG A 12 1.66 -6.73 -1.73
C ARG A 12 2.99 -6.54 -1.01
N ILE A 13 3.11 -7.13 0.17
CA ILE A 13 4.34 -7.11 0.96
C ILE A 13 5.07 -8.44 0.78
N THR A 14 6.34 -8.38 0.39
CA THR A 14 7.18 -9.58 0.21
C THR A 14 7.38 -10.31 1.54
N ALA A 15 7.23 -11.63 1.54
CA ALA A 15 7.56 -12.46 2.70
C ALA A 15 9.06 -12.78 2.77
N ARG A 16 9.73 -12.81 1.63
CA ARG A 16 11.17 -13.08 1.49
C ARG A 16 11.80 -12.13 0.49
N ALA A 17 13.13 -11.97 0.59
CA ALA A 17 13.89 -11.25 -0.42
C ALA A 17 13.75 -11.94 -1.79
N VAL A 18 13.64 -11.14 -2.83
CA VAL A 18 13.48 -11.56 -4.21
C VAL A 18 14.80 -11.31 -4.95
N TYR A 19 15.30 -12.33 -5.61
CA TYR A 19 16.56 -12.28 -6.37
C TYR A 19 16.30 -12.54 -7.85
N ALA A 20 17.07 -11.88 -8.71
CA ALA A 20 17.00 -12.08 -10.14
C ALA A 20 17.40 -13.52 -10.51
N ALA A 21 16.61 -14.18 -11.35
CA ALA A 21 16.89 -15.51 -11.88
C ALA A 21 17.80 -15.45 -13.11
N ILE A 22 17.69 -14.37 -13.89
CA ILE A 22 18.49 -14.11 -15.09
C ILE A 22 19.00 -12.67 -15.08
N CYS A 23 19.99 -12.39 -15.92
CA CYS A 23 20.44 -11.02 -16.17
C CYS A 23 19.42 -10.23 -17.00
N ALA A 24 19.39 -8.92 -16.81
CA ALA A 24 18.68 -7.99 -17.69
C ALA A 24 19.65 -6.90 -18.19
N PRO A 25 19.89 -6.79 -19.51
CA PRO A 25 19.49 -7.77 -20.54
C PRO A 25 20.20 -9.12 -20.34
N HIS A 26 19.60 -10.21 -20.85
CA HIS A 26 20.16 -11.57 -20.75
C HIS A 26 21.01 -11.96 -21.95
N TYR A 27 21.17 -11.06 -22.91
CA TYR A 27 22.08 -11.16 -24.05
C TYR A 27 22.69 -9.78 -24.34
N ALA A 28 23.81 -9.74 -25.05
CA ALA A 28 24.41 -8.50 -25.56
C ALA A 28 23.49 -7.93 -26.65
N ALA A 29 22.95 -6.73 -26.46
CA ALA A 29 21.99 -6.12 -27.35
C ALA A 29 22.54 -4.85 -28.00
N SER A 30 22.15 -4.57 -29.26
CA SER A 30 22.41 -3.30 -29.87
C SER A 30 21.69 -2.17 -29.14
N ALA A 31 22.42 -1.10 -28.81
CA ALA A 31 21.83 0.10 -28.22
C ALA A 31 21.28 1.08 -29.27
N MET A 32 21.64 0.90 -30.54
CA MET A 32 21.32 1.78 -31.66
C MET A 32 20.98 1.01 -32.91
N ASP A 33 20.23 1.61 -33.82
CA ASP A 33 20.02 1.10 -35.16
C ASP A 33 21.29 1.33 -35.99
N GLY A 34 21.75 0.34 -36.73
CA GLY A 34 22.97 0.47 -37.49
C GLY A 34 23.56 -0.85 -37.96
N ILE A 35 24.88 -1.00 -37.80
CA ILE A 35 25.63 -2.20 -38.17
C ILE A 35 26.49 -2.71 -37.02
N ALA A 36 26.36 -3.99 -36.68
CA ALA A 36 27.28 -4.67 -35.80
C ALA A 36 28.54 -5.04 -36.59
N VAL A 37 29.70 -4.79 -36.00
CA VAL A 37 31.01 -4.98 -36.62
C VAL A 37 32.02 -5.57 -35.63
N HIS A 38 33.10 -6.11 -36.11
CA HIS A 38 34.29 -6.33 -35.31
C HIS A 38 35.08 -5.00 -35.24
N ALA A 39 35.22 -4.41 -34.05
CA ALA A 39 35.86 -3.09 -33.88
C ALA A 39 37.22 -2.97 -34.58
N LYS A 40 38.05 -4.05 -34.54
CA LYS A 40 39.36 -4.08 -35.20
C LYS A 40 39.29 -3.79 -36.71
N ASP A 41 38.18 -4.17 -37.39
CA ASP A 41 38.03 -3.98 -38.84
C ASP A 41 37.74 -2.50 -39.19
N THR A 42 37.47 -1.69 -38.20
CA THR A 42 37.21 -0.23 -38.33
C THR A 42 38.46 0.62 -38.04
N PHE A 43 39.51 0.02 -37.51
CA PHE A 43 40.70 0.76 -37.07
C PHE A 43 41.37 1.51 -38.19
N GLY A 44 41.74 2.75 -37.94
CA GLY A 44 42.31 3.66 -38.92
C GLY A 44 41.29 4.46 -39.72
N ALA A 45 40.01 4.21 -39.53
CA ALA A 45 38.99 5.07 -40.16
C ALA A 45 39.03 6.50 -39.60
N THR A 46 39.11 7.45 -40.51
CA THR A 46 39.03 8.91 -40.23
C THR A 46 38.30 9.60 -41.38
N GLU A 47 37.97 10.88 -41.24
CA GLU A 47 37.35 11.67 -42.30
C GLU A 47 38.23 11.72 -43.57
N THR A 48 39.57 11.66 -43.42
CA THR A 48 40.51 11.72 -44.54
C THR A 48 40.96 10.35 -45.05
N THR A 49 40.78 9.31 -44.26
CA THR A 49 41.08 7.92 -44.57
C THR A 49 39.89 7.00 -44.18
N PRO A 50 38.79 7.10 -44.95
CA PRO A 50 37.62 6.26 -44.64
C PRO A 50 37.92 4.80 -44.86
N VAL A 51 37.28 3.94 -44.07
CA VAL A 51 37.36 2.47 -44.20
C VAL A 51 36.07 2.00 -44.86
N ARG A 52 36.22 1.04 -45.80
CA ARG A 52 35.13 0.41 -46.52
C ARG A 52 34.97 -1.03 -46.01
N LEU A 53 33.81 -1.32 -45.43
CA LEU A 53 33.43 -2.64 -44.93
C LEU A 53 32.62 -3.38 -46.00
N THR A 54 32.98 -4.62 -46.26
CA THR A 54 32.23 -5.51 -47.16
C THR A 54 31.02 -6.10 -46.46
N PRO A 55 29.99 -6.63 -47.18
CA PRO A 55 28.82 -7.26 -46.55
C PRO A 55 29.11 -8.41 -45.59
N GLN A 56 30.31 -9.01 -45.67
CA GLN A 56 30.75 -10.09 -44.78
C GLN A 56 31.36 -9.58 -43.46
N GLN A 57 31.65 -8.28 -43.36
CA GLN A 57 32.31 -7.65 -42.19
C GLN A 57 31.31 -6.90 -41.29
N TYR A 58 30.02 -6.92 -41.62
CA TYR A 58 29.01 -6.31 -40.79
C TYR A 58 27.68 -7.06 -40.85
N MET A 59 26.84 -6.86 -39.84
CA MET A 59 25.45 -7.28 -39.81
C MET A 59 24.57 -6.08 -39.48
N VAL A 60 23.47 -5.91 -40.21
CA VAL A 60 22.50 -4.88 -39.89
C VAL A 60 21.78 -5.27 -38.63
N VAL A 61 21.66 -4.34 -37.68
CA VAL A 61 20.97 -4.53 -36.41
C VAL A 61 20.07 -3.33 -36.09
N ASP A 62 18.96 -3.59 -35.49
CA ASP A 62 18.09 -2.58 -34.92
C ASP A 62 18.29 -2.53 -33.39
N THR A 63 17.86 -1.44 -32.79
CA THR A 63 17.91 -1.27 -31.32
C THR A 63 17.21 -2.43 -30.61
N GLY A 64 17.93 -3.11 -29.73
CA GLY A 64 17.43 -4.29 -29.00
C GLY A 64 17.77 -5.63 -29.64
N ASP A 65 18.25 -5.66 -30.89
CA ASP A 65 18.66 -6.91 -31.52
C ASP A 65 19.90 -7.54 -30.83
N PRO A 66 19.96 -8.87 -30.77
CA PRO A 66 21.16 -9.53 -30.28
C PRO A 66 22.39 -9.22 -31.18
N VAL A 67 23.47 -8.79 -30.55
CA VAL A 67 24.75 -8.59 -31.25
C VAL A 67 25.39 -9.95 -31.53
N PRO A 68 25.79 -10.25 -32.80
CA PRO A 68 26.47 -11.51 -33.13
C PRO A 68 27.73 -11.72 -32.29
N GLU A 69 28.05 -12.99 -31.99
CA GLU A 69 29.19 -13.37 -31.13
C GLU A 69 30.54 -12.92 -31.68
N ASP A 70 30.67 -12.77 -33.00
CA ASP A 70 31.88 -12.31 -33.72
C ASP A 70 31.95 -10.78 -33.87
N CYS A 71 30.94 -10.04 -33.39
CA CYS A 71 30.89 -8.59 -33.36
C CYS A 71 31.06 -8.06 -31.93
N ASP A 72 31.81 -6.95 -31.79
CA ASP A 72 32.10 -6.33 -30.52
C ASP A 72 31.88 -4.80 -30.51
N ALA A 73 31.28 -4.27 -31.59
CA ALA A 73 30.85 -2.85 -31.64
C ALA A 73 29.65 -2.68 -32.57
N VAL A 74 28.89 -1.62 -32.37
CA VAL A 74 27.83 -1.17 -33.25
C VAL A 74 28.12 0.25 -33.71
N ILE A 75 28.00 0.50 -35.01
CA ILE A 75 28.09 1.83 -35.64
C ILE A 75 26.66 2.26 -36.01
N MET A 76 26.28 3.46 -35.60
CA MET A 76 24.95 4.01 -35.86
C MET A 76 24.68 4.19 -37.37
N VAL A 77 23.42 4.08 -37.76
CA VAL A 77 23.00 4.22 -39.16
C VAL A 77 23.35 5.61 -39.73
N GLU A 78 23.45 6.63 -38.88
CA GLU A 78 23.80 8.00 -39.23
C GLU A 78 25.30 8.18 -39.58
N ASP A 79 26.13 7.24 -39.06
CA ASP A 79 27.61 7.30 -39.22
C ASP A 79 28.11 6.46 -40.38
N ILE A 80 27.21 5.87 -41.19
CA ILE A 80 27.54 5.01 -42.31
C ILE A 80 27.11 5.61 -43.65
N VAL A 81 27.87 5.34 -44.70
CA VAL A 81 27.48 5.63 -46.08
C VAL A 81 27.39 4.34 -46.86
N ARG A 82 26.20 3.99 -47.34
CA ARG A 82 25.99 2.77 -48.15
C ARG A 82 26.38 2.97 -49.59
N GLY A 83 27.18 2.06 -50.15
CA GLY A 83 27.53 2.01 -51.58
C GLY A 83 26.47 1.20 -52.38
N GLU A 84 26.55 1.30 -53.73
CA GLU A 84 25.68 0.54 -54.64
C GLU A 84 25.93 -1.00 -54.60
N ASP A 85 27.09 -1.42 -54.10
CA ASP A 85 27.52 -2.82 -54.00
C ASP A 85 27.33 -3.41 -52.58
N GLU A 86 26.40 -2.86 -51.83
CA GLU A 86 26.12 -3.23 -50.43
C GLU A 86 27.28 -3.01 -49.46
N ALA A 87 28.43 -2.50 -49.90
CA ALA A 87 29.52 -2.13 -49.00
C ALA A 87 29.18 -0.84 -48.25
N VAL A 88 29.71 -0.75 -47.05
CA VAL A 88 29.48 0.41 -46.14
C VAL A 88 30.80 1.14 -45.94
N THR A 89 30.77 2.46 -46.06
CA THR A 89 31.93 3.34 -45.78
C THR A 89 31.71 4.03 -44.45
N ILE A 90 32.70 4.00 -43.57
CA ILE A 90 32.73 4.64 -42.24
C ILE A 90 33.89 5.64 -42.18
N TYR A 91 33.68 6.72 -41.43
CA TYR A 91 34.62 7.83 -41.28
C TYR A 91 35.22 7.93 -39.88
N ALA A 92 34.86 7.03 -38.98
CA ALA A 92 35.39 6.96 -37.63
C ALA A 92 35.54 5.47 -37.20
N ALA A 93 36.61 5.18 -36.46
CA ALA A 93 36.80 3.85 -35.90
C ALA A 93 35.85 3.63 -34.70
N ALA A 94 35.25 2.45 -34.60
CA ALA A 94 34.45 2.05 -33.46
C ALA A 94 35.35 1.54 -32.33
N ALA A 95 35.06 1.92 -31.11
CA ALA A 95 35.67 1.33 -29.92
C ALA A 95 35.03 -0.02 -29.59
N PRO A 96 35.79 -1.03 -29.06
CA PRO A 96 35.18 -2.24 -28.53
C PRO A 96 34.07 -1.91 -27.50
N TRP A 97 32.92 -2.59 -27.60
CA TRP A 97 31.70 -2.40 -26.82
C TRP A 97 30.94 -1.10 -27.05
N GLN A 98 31.35 -0.33 -28.07
CA GLN A 98 30.61 0.89 -28.45
C GLN A 98 29.19 0.52 -28.86
N HIS A 99 28.19 1.22 -28.28
CA HIS A 99 26.74 1.05 -28.51
C HIS A 99 26.23 -0.38 -28.35
N ILE A 100 26.84 -1.17 -27.46
CA ILE A 100 26.37 -2.46 -27.03
C ILE A 100 25.92 -2.40 -25.57
N ARG A 101 24.69 -2.80 -25.32
CA ARG A 101 24.18 -3.05 -23.98
C ARG A 101 24.70 -4.40 -23.51
N GLN A 102 25.48 -4.39 -22.45
CA GLN A 102 26.11 -5.61 -21.94
C GLN A 102 25.12 -6.46 -21.14
N ILE A 103 25.36 -7.76 -21.10
CA ILE A 103 24.61 -8.70 -20.27
C ILE A 103 24.68 -8.24 -18.80
N GLY A 104 23.52 -8.08 -18.16
CA GLY A 104 23.44 -7.66 -16.75
C GLY A 104 23.74 -6.18 -16.51
N GLU A 105 23.73 -5.35 -17.53
CA GLU A 105 23.93 -3.89 -17.40
C GLU A 105 22.97 -3.23 -16.41
N ASP A 106 21.73 -3.73 -16.32
CA ASP A 106 20.69 -3.24 -15.41
C ASP A 106 20.56 -4.13 -14.16
N ILE A 107 20.41 -5.45 -14.38
CA ILE A 107 20.24 -6.44 -13.30
C ILE A 107 21.11 -7.66 -13.59
N CYS A 108 21.91 -8.07 -12.61
CA CYS A 108 22.69 -9.31 -12.69
C CYS A 108 21.90 -10.49 -12.09
N ALA A 109 22.06 -11.67 -12.67
CA ALA A 109 21.51 -12.90 -12.08
C ALA A 109 22.04 -13.11 -10.67
N GLY A 110 21.16 -13.40 -9.70
CA GLY A 110 21.47 -13.51 -8.27
C GLY A 110 21.50 -12.17 -7.52
N GLU A 111 21.30 -11.04 -8.19
CA GLU A 111 21.16 -9.75 -7.54
C GLU A 111 19.82 -9.65 -6.80
N MET A 112 19.81 -9.01 -5.62
CA MET A 112 18.60 -8.78 -4.86
C MET A 112 17.82 -7.61 -5.47
N ILE A 113 16.61 -7.91 -6.00
CA ILE A 113 15.71 -6.91 -6.58
C ILE A 113 14.89 -6.24 -5.49
N LEU A 114 14.38 -7.01 -4.53
CA LEU A 114 13.53 -6.50 -3.46
C LEU A 114 13.79 -7.24 -2.15
N ALA A 115 13.94 -6.52 -1.05
CA ALA A 115 14.15 -7.13 0.27
C ALA A 115 12.86 -7.76 0.83
N SER A 116 12.99 -8.54 1.91
CA SER A 116 11.83 -9.02 2.68
C SER A 116 11.06 -7.85 3.29
N TYR A 117 9.76 -8.01 3.45
CA TYR A 117 8.84 -7.04 4.07
C TYR A 117 8.81 -5.67 3.38
N MET A 118 9.05 -5.67 2.07
CA MET A 118 8.95 -4.47 1.23
C MET A 118 7.68 -4.51 0.38
N GLU A 119 7.09 -3.34 0.18
CA GLU A 119 5.95 -3.18 -0.72
C GLU A 119 6.38 -3.33 -2.18
N VAL A 120 5.61 -4.12 -2.93
CA VAL A 120 5.82 -4.31 -4.37
C VAL A 120 5.28 -3.09 -5.12
N THR A 121 6.19 -2.27 -5.61
CA THR A 121 5.89 -1.09 -6.43
C THR A 121 5.76 -1.45 -7.92
N PRO A 122 5.20 -0.57 -8.78
CA PRO A 122 5.19 -0.79 -10.24
C PRO A 122 6.59 -1.02 -10.83
N ALA A 123 7.60 -0.28 -10.36
CA ALA A 123 8.99 -0.46 -10.80
C ALA A 123 9.56 -1.82 -10.38
N ALA A 124 9.23 -2.29 -9.16
CA ALA A 124 9.65 -3.60 -8.69
C ALA A 124 9.05 -4.74 -9.54
N ILE A 125 7.80 -4.62 -10.00
CA ILE A 125 7.19 -5.58 -10.93
C ILE A 125 8.01 -5.65 -12.23
N GLY A 126 8.35 -4.51 -12.80
CA GLY A 126 9.17 -4.45 -14.02
C GLY A 126 10.56 -5.10 -13.83
N ALA A 127 11.24 -4.75 -12.74
CA ALA A 127 12.56 -5.31 -12.42
C ALA A 127 12.50 -6.83 -12.18
N MET A 128 11.50 -7.33 -11.47
CA MET A 128 11.30 -8.76 -11.24
C MET A 128 11.07 -9.52 -12.55
N ILE A 129 10.20 -9.02 -13.42
CA ILE A 129 9.94 -9.64 -14.72
C ILE A 129 11.20 -9.62 -15.60
N ALA A 130 11.92 -8.49 -15.66
CA ALA A 130 13.17 -8.37 -16.39
C ALA A 130 14.23 -9.31 -15.85
N GLY A 131 14.31 -9.51 -14.53
CA GLY A 131 15.17 -10.47 -13.86
C GLY A 131 14.67 -11.92 -13.89
N GLY A 132 13.60 -12.24 -14.65
CA GLY A 132 13.10 -13.60 -14.86
C GLY A 132 12.30 -14.16 -13.68
N VAL A 133 11.82 -13.32 -12.76
CA VAL A 133 10.97 -13.73 -11.63
C VAL A 133 9.52 -13.58 -12.01
N LEU A 134 8.75 -14.67 -11.97
CA LEU A 134 7.35 -14.69 -12.39
C LEU A 134 6.37 -14.84 -11.23
N GLU A 135 6.82 -15.41 -10.12
CA GLU A 135 6.02 -15.61 -8.89
C GLU A 135 6.87 -15.25 -7.68
N ILE A 136 6.23 -14.72 -6.65
CA ILE A 136 6.86 -14.36 -5.38
C ILE A 136 6.01 -14.78 -4.19
N GLU A 137 6.67 -15.04 -3.07
CA GLU A 137 6.02 -15.27 -1.80
C GLU A 137 5.75 -13.92 -1.11
N VAL A 138 4.49 -13.68 -0.76
CA VAL A 138 4.02 -12.45 -0.11
C VAL A 138 3.34 -12.75 1.21
N ILE A 139 3.25 -11.75 2.09
CA ILE A 139 2.45 -11.84 3.32
C ILE A 139 0.98 -11.95 2.92
N LYS A 140 0.28 -12.97 3.45
CA LYS A 140 -1.16 -13.12 3.24
C LYS A 140 -1.89 -11.95 3.89
N LYS A 141 -2.88 -11.39 3.20
CA LYS A 141 -3.72 -10.33 3.75
C LYS A 141 -4.53 -10.85 4.94
N PRO A 142 -4.56 -10.15 6.09
CA PRO A 142 -5.44 -10.54 7.17
C PRO A 142 -6.90 -10.29 6.77
N VAL A 143 -7.77 -11.21 7.15
CA VAL A 143 -9.23 -11.07 6.98
C VAL A 143 -9.81 -10.47 8.25
N ILE A 144 -10.47 -9.33 8.12
CA ILE A 144 -11.08 -8.59 9.24
C ILE A 144 -12.60 -8.72 9.17
N GLY A 145 -13.18 -9.42 10.13
CA GLY A 145 -14.61 -9.59 10.26
C GLY A 145 -15.26 -8.34 10.86
N ILE A 146 -16.32 -7.81 10.24
CA ILE A 146 -17.04 -6.63 10.72
C ILE A 146 -18.49 -7.05 11.01
N ILE A 147 -18.89 -6.95 12.28
CA ILE A 147 -20.20 -7.36 12.76
C ILE A 147 -20.96 -6.11 13.22
N PRO A 148 -21.92 -5.60 12.46
CA PRO A 148 -22.84 -4.55 12.92
C PRO A 148 -23.91 -5.14 13.84
N THR A 149 -24.19 -4.45 14.98
CA THR A 149 -25.27 -4.84 15.90
C THR A 149 -26.17 -3.65 16.21
N GLY A 150 -27.44 -3.92 16.53
CA GLY A 150 -28.43 -2.95 16.93
C GLY A 150 -29.82 -3.29 16.38
N ASP A 151 -30.84 -3.23 17.22
CA ASP A 151 -32.24 -3.44 16.78
C ASP A 151 -32.77 -2.26 15.95
N GLU A 152 -32.19 -1.07 16.14
CA GLU A 152 -32.49 0.14 15.37
C GLU A 152 -31.75 0.22 14.03
N ILE A 153 -30.74 -0.65 13.84
CA ILE A 153 -29.88 -0.60 12.65
C ILE A 153 -30.57 -1.35 11.49
N VAL A 154 -30.68 -0.65 10.36
CA VAL A 154 -31.27 -1.21 9.14
C VAL A 154 -30.30 -1.15 7.97
N ALA A 155 -30.45 -2.05 7.01
CA ALA A 155 -29.67 -2.01 5.78
C ALA A 155 -29.89 -0.67 5.03
N PRO A 156 -28.90 -0.16 4.31
CA PRO A 156 -29.04 1.07 3.53
C PRO A 156 -30.26 1.02 2.61
N CYS A 157 -31.15 1.99 2.75
CA CYS A 157 -32.38 2.13 1.96
C CYS A 157 -32.67 3.60 1.67
N ALA A 158 -33.54 3.87 0.68
CA ALA A 158 -33.87 5.23 0.25
C ALA A 158 -34.92 5.91 1.14
N ASP A 159 -35.72 5.15 1.89
CA ASP A 159 -36.85 5.64 2.69
C ASP A 159 -36.86 4.99 4.09
N PRO A 160 -35.92 5.37 4.99
CA PRO A 160 -35.89 4.88 6.36
C PRO A 160 -37.05 5.44 7.17
N LYS A 161 -37.60 4.64 8.08
CA LYS A 161 -38.65 5.07 9.00
C LYS A 161 -38.08 5.87 10.18
N PRO A 162 -38.88 6.71 10.85
CA PRO A 162 -38.45 7.32 12.10
C PRO A 162 -38.04 6.27 13.14
N GLY A 163 -36.80 6.34 13.63
CA GLY A 163 -36.18 5.38 14.54
C GLY A 163 -35.19 4.47 13.87
N ASP A 164 -35.27 4.27 12.54
CA ASP A 164 -34.26 3.50 11.80
C ASP A 164 -32.95 4.29 11.68
N ILE A 165 -31.84 3.61 11.90
CA ILE A 165 -30.50 4.12 11.63
C ILE A 165 -29.91 3.29 10.49
N LEU A 166 -29.56 3.93 9.38
CA LEU A 166 -28.93 3.24 8.27
C LEU A 166 -27.56 2.72 8.68
N GLU A 167 -27.29 1.44 8.37
CA GLU A 167 -25.98 0.83 8.58
C GLU A 167 -25.00 1.38 7.56
N PHE A 168 -24.04 2.17 7.98
CA PHE A 168 -22.97 2.74 7.16
C PHE A 168 -21.57 2.54 7.76
N ASN A 169 -21.48 2.18 9.06
CA ASN A 169 -20.20 1.98 9.73
C ASN A 169 -19.39 0.83 9.10
N SER A 170 -20.06 -0.27 8.75
CA SER A 170 -19.36 -1.39 8.09
C SER A 170 -18.79 -0.98 6.74
N SER A 171 -19.46 -0.10 6.00
CA SER A 171 -18.94 0.43 4.75
C SER A 171 -17.69 1.29 4.96
N ILE A 172 -17.71 2.16 6.00
CA ILE A 172 -16.56 2.98 6.38
C ILE A 172 -15.40 2.08 6.81
N PHE A 173 -15.64 1.16 7.73
CA PHE A 173 -14.60 0.29 8.27
C PHE A 173 -14.02 -0.64 7.20
N SER A 174 -14.86 -1.17 6.30
CA SER A 174 -14.39 -1.97 5.16
C SER A 174 -13.47 -1.18 4.24
N ALA A 175 -13.82 0.07 3.94
CA ALA A 175 -12.97 0.94 3.11
C ALA A 175 -11.62 1.23 3.79
N MET A 176 -11.62 1.56 5.09
CA MET A 176 -10.39 1.80 5.87
C MET A 176 -9.50 0.54 5.93
N VAL A 177 -10.11 -0.62 6.18
CA VAL A 177 -9.41 -1.92 6.20
C VAL A 177 -8.75 -2.21 4.86
N GLN A 178 -9.46 -1.97 3.74
CA GLN A 178 -8.93 -2.15 2.40
C GLN A 178 -7.80 -1.15 2.08
N GLU A 179 -7.93 0.10 2.51
CA GLU A 179 -6.89 1.12 2.38
C GLU A 179 -5.59 0.70 3.08
N TRP A 180 -5.68 -0.01 4.20
CA TRP A 180 -4.53 -0.56 4.92
C TRP A 180 -4.00 -1.89 4.35
N GLY A 181 -4.57 -2.36 3.24
CA GLY A 181 -4.13 -3.57 2.54
C GLY A 181 -4.73 -4.88 3.04
N ALA A 182 -5.62 -4.86 4.04
CA ALA A 182 -6.30 -6.04 4.56
C ALA A 182 -7.59 -6.37 3.79
N GLU A 183 -8.20 -7.53 4.06
CA GLU A 183 -9.48 -7.94 3.51
C GLU A 183 -10.60 -7.71 4.53
N ALA A 184 -11.68 -7.07 4.11
CA ALA A 184 -12.85 -6.86 4.95
C ALA A 184 -13.95 -7.90 4.64
N LYS A 185 -14.47 -8.54 5.69
CA LYS A 185 -15.63 -9.45 5.64
C LYS A 185 -16.75 -8.92 6.50
N THR A 186 -17.77 -8.35 5.87
CA THR A 186 -18.92 -7.81 6.59
C THR A 186 -19.97 -8.90 6.81
N TYR A 187 -20.45 -9.01 8.04
CA TYR A 187 -21.52 -9.92 8.45
C TYR A 187 -22.90 -9.21 8.41
N PRO A 188 -24.01 -9.96 8.37
CA PRO A 188 -25.34 -9.39 8.52
C PRO A 188 -25.50 -8.63 9.84
N ILE A 189 -26.45 -7.69 9.88
CA ILE A 189 -26.81 -6.96 11.09
C ILE A 189 -27.36 -7.96 12.13
N VAL A 190 -26.78 -7.92 13.33
CA VAL A 190 -27.13 -8.82 14.43
C VAL A 190 -28.02 -8.07 15.43
N PRO A 191 -29.17 -8.61 15.83
CA PRO A 191 -30.02 -8.01 16.84
C PRO A 191 -29.33 -7.97 18.21
N ASP A 192 -29.70 -6.98 19.04
CA ASP A 192 -29.12 -6.80 20.39
C ASP A 192 -29.57 -7.87 21.38
N ARG A 193 -29.21 -9.12 21.09
CA ARG A 193 -29.43 -10.29 21.95
C ARG A 193 -28.12 -11.01 22.19
N PHE A 194 -27.86 -11.31 23.45
CA PHE A 194 -26.61 -11.95 23.88
C PHE A 194 -26.24 -13.17 23.06
N ASP A 195 -27.17 -14.13 22.91
CA ASP A 195 -26.88 -15.37 22.17
C ASP A 195 -26.62 -15.14 20.69
N ALA A 196 -27.34 -14.21 20.05
CA ALA A 196 -27.14 -13.89 18.63
C ALA A 196 -25.77 -13.25 18.40
N ILE A 197 -25.39 -12.29 19.27
CA ILE A 197 -24.07 -11.64 19.18
C ILE A 197 -22.96 -12.67 19.46
N ARG A 198 -23.11 -13.49 20.50
CA ARG A 198 -22.14 -14.52 20.85
C ARG A 198 -21.89 -15.51 19.70
N GLU A 199 -22.96 -16.02 19.10
CA GLU A 199 -22.89 -16.95 17.97
C GLU A 199 -22.17 -16.33 16.77
N MET A 200 -22.51 -15.08 16.43
CA MET A 200 -21.89 -14.39 15.31
C MET A 200 -20.42 -14.07 15.57
N VAL A 201 -20.06 -13.60 16.77
CA VAL A 201 -18.66 -13.34 17.15
C VAL A 201 -17.85 -14.64 17.13
N ALA A 202 -18.40 -15.73 17.65
CA ALA A 202 -17.74 -17.03 17.61
C ALA A 202 -17.45 -17.47 16.17
N ARG A 203 -18.47 -17.39 15.30
CA ARG A 203 -18.34 -17.71 13.87
C ARG A 203 -17.31 -16.81 13.19
N ALA A 204 -17.37 -15.50 13.41
CA ALA A 204 -16.42 -14.57 12.79
C ALA A 204 -14.98 -14.84 13.22
N ALA A 205 -14.76 -15.20 14.49
CA ALA A 205 -13.44 -15.56 15.01
C ALA A 205 -12.91 -16.91 14.47
N ASP A 206 -13.79 -17.81 14.00
CA ASP A 206 -13.38 -19.02 13.30
C ASP A 206 -13.04 -18.78 11.82
N GLU A 207 -13.54 -17.70 11.22
CA GLU A 207 -13.44 -17.40 9.79
C GLU A 207 -12.47 -16.24 9.46
N CYS A 208 -12.09 -15.42 10.45
CA CYS A 208 -11.33 -14.20 10.28
C CYS A 208 -10.13 -14.15 11.22
N ASP A 209 -9.13 -13.34 10.86
CA ASP A 209 -7.91 -13.14 11.66
C ASP A 209 -8.11 -12.08 12.76
N ILE A 210 -9.02 -11.12 12.57
CA ILE A 210 -9.41 -10.10 13.55
C ILE A 210 -10.92 -9.88 13.44
N VAL A 211 -11.60 -9.57 14.54
CA VAL A 211 -13.05 -9.30 14.57
C VAL A 211 -13.33 -7.91 15.11
N LEU A 212 -14.13 -7.13 14.39
CA LEU A 212 -14.71 -5.87 14.85
C LEU A 212 -16.19 -6.11 15.21
N LEU A 213 -16.53 -5.96 16.48
CA LEU A 213 -17.90 -5.95 16.97
C LEU A 213 -18.35 -4.50 17.11
N ASN A 214 -19.10 -4.00 16.12
CA ASN A 214 -19.65 -2.65 16.13
C ASN A 214 -20.99 -2.65 16.84
N ALA A 215 -20.98 -2.28 18.13
CA ALA A 215 -22.12 -2.34 19.01
C ALA A 215 -22.47 -0.96 19.56
N GLY A 216 -23.69 -0.84 20.14
CA GLY A 216 -24.14 0.35 20.84
C GLY A 216 -23.17 0.81 21.95
N SER A 217 -23.37 2.01 22.47
CA SER A 217 -22.47 2.58 23.46
C SER A 217 -22.59 1.94 24.83
N SER A 218 -21.48 1.79 25.52
CA SER A 218 -21.25 1.21 26.83
C SER A 218 -22.13 1.69 28.02
N ALA A 219 -23.02 2.63 27.81
CA ALA A 219 -23.89 3.19 28.86
C ALA A 219 -25.36 2.71 28.79
N GLY A 220 -25.70 1.90 27.78
CA GLY A 220 -27.01 1.30 27.62
C GLY A 220 -27.23 0.11 28.56
N ARG A 221 -28.51 -0.17 28.88
CA ARG A 221 -28.89 -1.36 29.68
C ARG A 221 -28.60 -2.71 28.99
N GLU A 222 -28.22 -2.69 27.72
CA GLU A 222 -28.16 -3.84 26.82
C GLU A 222 -26.82 -3.96 26.05
N ASP A 223 -25.70 -3.41 26.59
CA ASP A 223 -24.39 -3.62 25.99
C ASP A 223 -23.86 -5.01 26.38
N TYR A 224 -24.16 -5.99 25.54
CA TYR A 224 -23.69 -7.38 25.70
C TYR A 224 -22.23 -7.58 25.28
N SER A 225 -21.58 -6.64 24.60
CA SER A 225 -20.27 -6.83 23.96
C SER A 225 -19.21 -7.36 24.92
N VAL A 226 -19.05 -6.70 26.08
CA VAL A 226 -18.07 -7.15 27.10
C VAL A 226 -18.39 -8.55 27.63
N SER A 227 -19.67 -8.82 27.87
CA SER A 227 -20.11 -10.12 28.41
C SER A 227 -19.90 -11.23 27.40
N VAL A 228 -20.18 -10.99 26.12
CA VAL A 228 -19.94 -11.94 25.02
C VAL A 228 -18.45 -12.21 24.86
N ILE A 229 -17.62 -11.16 24.82
CA ILE A 229 -16.17 -11.34 24.68
C ILE A 229 -15.61 -12.14 25.87
N ARG A 230 -16.09 -11.88 27.10
CA ARG A 230 -15.66 -12.59 28.32
C ARG A 230 -16.09 -14.05 28.32
N GLU A 231 -17.23 -14.41 27.70
CA GLU A 231 -17.65 -15.80 27.58
C GLU A 231 -16.84 -16.56 26.52
N LEU A 232 -16.46 -15.89 25.44
CA LEU A 232 -15.74 -16.50 24.32
C LEU A 232 -14.21 -16.52 24.50
N GLY A 233 -13.68 -15.71 25.43
CA GLY A 233 -12.25 -15.59 25.65
C GLY A 233 -11.89 -14.59 26.75
N ASP A 234 -10.81 -13.87 26.58
CA ASP A 234 -10.30 -12.92 27.56
C ASP A 234 -10.60 -11.48 27.18
N VAL A 235 -11.05 -10.67 28.14
CA VAL A 235 -11.14 -9.21 27.99
C VAL A 235 -9.83 -8.60 28.48
N VAL A 236 -9.02 -8.06 27.56
CA VAL A 236 -7.74 -7.42 27.84
C VAL A 236 -7.95 -6.01 28.38
N TYR A 237 -8.77 -5.21 27.69
CA TYR A 237 -9.13 -3.85 28.10
C TYR A 237 -10.62 -3.61 27.87
N HIS A 238 -11.24 -2.90 28.81
CA HIS A 238 -12.60 -2.36 28.68
C HIS A 238 -12.58 -0.88 29.02
N GLY A 239 -12.69 -0.06 27.99
CA GLY A 239 -12.51 1.38 28.05
C GLY A 239 -11.06 1.81 27.92
N ILE A 240 -10.82 2.82 27.10
CA ILE A 240 -9.50 3.43 26.88
C ILE A 240 -9.57 4.94 27.10
N ALA A 241 -8.44 5.57 27.41
CA ALA A 241 -8.39 6.99 27.79
C ALA A 241 -8.34 7.90 26.55
N ILE A 242 -9.18 7.67 25.55
CA ILE A 242 -9.31 8.52 24.35
C ILE A 242 -10.69 9.16 24.26
N LYS A 243 -10.80 10.23 23.48
CA LYS A 243 -12.06 10.93 23.22
C LYS A 243 -12.05 11.54 21.81
N PRO A 244 -13.04 11.17 20.95
CA PRO A 244 -14.06 10.14 21.17
C PRO A 244 -13.48 8.74 21.12
N GLY A 245 -14.21 7.72 21.62
CA GLY A 245 -13.80 6.32 21.56
C GLY A 245 -13.59 5.63 22.91
N LYS A 246 -13.85 6.33 24.03
CA LYS A 246 -13.69 5.81 25.40
C LYS A 246 -14.19 4.37 25.61
N PRO A 247 -15.39 3.94 25.13
CA PRO A 247 -15.93 2.63 25.43
C PRO A 247 -15.36 1.48 24.62
N ALA A 248 -14.27 1.67 23.89
CA ALA A 248 -13.65 0.59 23.15
C ALA A 248 -13.27 -0.59 24.03
N ILE A 249 -13.37 -1.80 23.47
CA ILE A 249 -13.03 -3.06 24.13
C ILE A 249 -11.95 -3.74 23.30
N LEU A 250 -10.95 -4.33 23.95
CA LEU A 250 -10.02 -5.27 23.35
C LEU A 250 -10.14 -6.60 24.07
N GLY A 251 -10.44 -7.65 23.35
CA GLY A 251 -10.46 -9.01 23.82
C GLY A 251 -9.70 -9.95 22.89
N LEU A 252 -9.54 -11.19 23.33
CA LEU A 252 -8.88 -12.27 22.61
C LEU A 252 -9.70 -13.55 22.72
N ARG A 253 -9.94 -14.22 21.59
CA ARG A 253 -10.39 -15.60 21.56
C ARG A 253 -9.27 -16.48 20.99
N GLY A 254 -8.52 -17.10 21.88
CA GLY A 254 -7.26 -17.73 21.50
C GLY A 254 -6.27 -16.67 21.00
N ALA A 255 -5.85 -16.77 19.72
CA ALA A 255 -4.98 -15.81 19.08
C ALA A 255 -5.73 -14.71 18.29
N VAL A 256 -7.07 -14.79 18.19
CA VAL A 256 -7.87 -13.85 17.39
C VAL A 256 -8.27 -12.64 18.22
N PRO A 257 -7.81 -11.42 17.87
CA PRO A 257 -8.25 -10.19 18.51
C PRO A 257 -9.72 -9.90 18.19
N ILE A 258 -10.46 -9.48 19.21
CA ILE A 258 -11.84 -8.99 19.09
C ILE A 258 -11.89 -7.57 19.61
N LEU A 259 -12.19 -6.60 18.74
CA LEU A 259 -12.35 -5.22 19.11
C LEU A 259 -13.84 -4.85 19.19
N GLY A 260 -14.29 -4.45 20.39
CA GLY A 260 -15.57 -3.79 20.55
C GLY A 260 -15.46 -2.33 20.15
N VAL A 261 -16.16 -1.96 19.09
CA VAL A 261 -16.08 -0.63 18.46
C VAL A 261 -17.39 0.12 18.74
N PRO A 262 -17.31 1.38 19.24
CA PRO A 262 -18.52 2.19 19.51
C PRO A 262 -19.37 2.42 18.26
N GLY A 263 -20.70 2.35 18.38
CA GLY A 263 -21.64 2.55 17.27
C GLY A 263 -21.63 3.96 16.67
N TYR A 264 -21.25 5.01 17.43
CA TYR A 264 -21.09 6.35 16.87
C TYR A 264 -19.91 6.41 15.89
N PRO A 265 -20.13 6.86 14.63
CA PRO A 265 -19.16 6.72 13.54
C PRO A 265 -17.80 7.37 13.82
N VAL A 266 -17.80 8.58 14.38
CA VAL A 266 -16.55 9.29 14.70
C VAL A 266 -15.75 8.54 15.77
N SER A 267 -16.43 7.97 16.76
CA SER A 267 -15.79 7.15 17.78
C SER A 267 -15.22 5.86 17.18
N GLY A 268 -16.00 5.21 16.32
CA GLY A 268 -15.58 3.98 15.63
C GLY A 268 -14.35 4.22 14.78
N ILE A 269 -14.34 5.24 13.94
CA ILE A 269 -13.19 5.60 13.09
C ILE A 269 -11.93 5.79 13.93
N ILE A 270 -12.00 6.62 14.98
CA ILE A 270 -10.81 6.87 15.84
C ILE A 270 -10.37 5.58 16.53
N VAL A 271 -11.28 4.76 17.03
CA VAL A 271 -10.93 3.49 17.69
C VAL A 271 -10.22 2.54 16.74
N ILE A 272 -10.69 2.38 15.50
CA ILE A 272 -10.01 1.48 14.56
C ILE A 272 -8.70 2.08 14.02
N GLU A 273 -8.57 3.40 13.91
CA GLU A 273 -7.27 4.02 13.61
C GLU A 273 -6.24 3.79 14.71
N GLU A 274 -6.65 3.92 15.98
CA GLU A 274 -5.74 3.80 17.13
C GLU A 274 -5.43 2.35 17.52
N LEU A 275 -6.37 1.41 17.31
CA LEU A 275 -6.21 0.02 17.76
C LEU A 275 -6.02 -0.97 16.62
N LEU A 276 -6.80 -0.87 15.54
CA LEU A 276 -6.75 -1.84 14.44
C LEU A 276 -5.60 -1.56 13.47
N LYS A 277 -5.42 -0.30 13.06
CA LYS A 277 -4.38 0.07 12.09
C LYS A 277 -2.97 -0.36 12.53
N PRO A 278 -2.56 -0.18 13.80
CA PRO A 278 -1.28 -0.72 14.28
C PRO A 278 -1.19 -2.25 14.21
N LEU A 279 -2.28 -2.98 14.49
CA LEU A 279 -2.29 -4.44 14.36
C LEU A 279 -2.12 -4.90 12.91
N VAL A 280 -2.76 -4.22 11.97
CA VAL A 280 -2.60 -4.49 10.53
C VAL A 280 -1.18 -4.17 10.06
N ALA A 281 -0.60 -3.07 10.54
CA ALA A 281 0.79 -2.71 10.24
C ALA A 281 1.77 -3.75 10.77
N GLU A 282 1.58 -4.23 11.99
CA GLU A 282 2.39 -5.30 12.59
C GLU A 282 2.24 -6.61 11.82
N TRP A 283 1.03 -6.94 11.35
CA TRP A 283 0.77 -8.11 10.51
C TRP A 283 1.63 -8.13 9.26
N PHE A 284 1.79 -6.98 8.62
CA PHE A 284 2.61 -6.83 7.41
C PHE A 284 4.09 -6.58 7.71
N HIS A 285 4.51 -6.56 8.97
CA HIS A 285 5.85 -6.13 9.39
C HIS A 285 6.24 -4.76 8.79
N SER A 286 5.23 -3.95 8.48
CA SER A 286 5.44 -2.63 7.92
C SER A 286 5.60 -1.60 9.04
N ASN A 287 6.62 -0.78 8.94
CA ASN A 287 6.63 0.46 9.72
C ASN A 287 5.48 1.31 9.21
N THR A 288 4.53 1.66 10.09
CA THR A 288 3.52 2.66 9.75
C THR A 288 4.23 3.88 9.18
N ALA A 289 3.82 4.29 7.97
CA ALA A 289 4.38 5.49 7.38
C ALA A 289 4.33 6.64 8.40
N PRO A 290 5.41 7.42 8.58
CA PRO A 290 5.41 8.49 9.55
C PRO A 290 4.24 9.44 9.27
N VAL A 291 3.43 9.70 10.30
CA VAL A 291 2.32 10.65 10.20
C VAL A 291 2.89 12.00 9.78
N GLN A 292 2.35 12.57 8.71
CA GLN A 292 2.75 13.92 8.28
C GLN A 292 2.26 14.93 9.32
N LEU A 293 3.18 15.55 10.03
CA LEU A 293 2.89 16.59 11.00
C LEU A 293 3.00 17.96 10.35
N ALA A 294 2.00 18.81 10.59
CA ALA A 294 2.00 20.21 10.18
C ALA A 294 1.85 21.11 11.40
N THR A 295 2.57 22.23 11.42
CA THR A 295 2.39 23.27 12.44
C THR A 295 1.43 24.33 11.91
N ALA A 296 0.32 24.56 12.62
CA ALA A 296 -0.71 25.53 12.24
C ALA A 296 -1.15 26.36 13.44
N THR A 297 -1.62 27.59 13.19
CA THR A 297 -2.22 28.43 14.23
C THR A 297 -3.70 28.08 14.38
N LEU A 298 -4.16 27.76 15.59
CA LEU A 298 -5.59 27.53 15.84
C LEU A 298 -6.38 28.84 15.71
N THR A 299 -7.50 28.79 15.00
CA THR A 299 -8.43 29.95 14.88
C THR A 299 -9.23 30.21 16.14
N ARG A 300 -9.33 29.23 17.03
CA ARG A 300 -9.94 29.32 18.36
C ARG A 300 -9.36 28.26 19.30
N PRO A 301 -9.34 28.52 20.62
CA PRO A 301 -8.85 27.54 21.57
C PRO A 301 -9.66 26.22 21.56
N VAL A 302 -8.97 25.12 21.77
CA VAL A 302 -9.55 23.79 21.98
C VAL A 302 -9.34 23.42 23.45
N VAL A 303 -10.40 23.42 24.25
CA VAL A 303 -10.36 22.98 25.65
C VAL A 303 -10.53 21.48 25.71
N SER A 304 -9.71 20.80 26.48
CA SER A 304 -9.74 19.35 26.69
C SER A 304 -9.77 19.01 28.19
N GLY A 305 -10.31 17.84 28.51
CA GLY A 305 -10.28 17.31 29.87
C GLY A 305 -8.99 16.53 30.12
N LEU A 306 -8.38 16.73 31.28
CA LEU A 306 -7.08 16.12 31.65
C LEU A 306 -7.02 14.58 31.56
N LYS A 307 -8.17 13.92 31.62
CA LYS A 307 -8.25 12.46 31.71
C LYS A 307 -8.09 11.71 30.38
N TYR A 308 -8.21 12.42 29.24
CA TYR A 308 -8.30 11.80 27.93
C TYR A 308 -7.31 12.43 26.95
N GLN A 309 -6.78 11.60 26.06
CA GLN A 309 -6.21 12.06 24.81
C GLN A 309 -7.39 12.38 23.88
N GLU A 310 -7.47 13.60 23.34
CA GLU A 310 -8.59 14.01 22.48
C GLU A 310 -8.14 14.17 21.03
N PHE A 311 -8.98 13.65 20.11
CA PHE A 311 -8.80 13.75 18.67
C PHE A 311 -9.83 14.71 18.09
N VAL A 312 -9.37 15.90 17.68
CA VAL A 312 -10.23 16.99 17.20
C VAL A 312 -10.01 17.17 15.70
N ARG A 313 -11.03 16.90 14.88
CA ARG A 313 -10.99 17.17 13.45
C ARG A 313 -10.82 18.65 13.21
N VAL A 314 -9.90 19.02 12.32
CA VAL A 314 -9.65 20.42 11.96
C VAL A 314 -9.73 20.61 10.45
N ARG A 315 -10.18 21.79 10.04
CA ARG A 315 -10.06 22.27 8.68
C ARG A 315 -8.87 23.21 8.59
N MET A 316 -8.04 23.02 7.59
CA MET A 316 -6.84 23.82 7.40
C MET A 316 -7.03 24.86 6.28
N GLY A 317 -6.31 25.94 6.37
CA GLY A 317 -6.31 27.00 5.35
C GLY A 317 -5.17 27.97 5.58
N GLU A 318 -4.82 28.72 4.57
CA GLU A 318 -3.79 29.76 4.65
C GLU A 318 -4.42 31.15 4.80
N VAL A 319 -3.98 31.89 5.80
CA VAL A 319 -4.40 33.28 6.05
C VAL A 319 -3.17 34.14 6.29
N GLY A 320 -2.95 35.12 5.42
CA GLY A 320 -1.80 36.04 5.53
C GLY A 320 -0.45 35.32 5.50
N GLY A 321 -0.30 34.27 4.70
CA GLY A 321 0.92 33.46 4.58
C GLY A 321 1.18 32.53 5.76
N LYS A 322 0.20 32.33 6.65
CA LYS A 322 0.28 31.42 7.80
C LYS A 322 -0.75 30.32 7.69
N LEU A 323 -0.32 29.08 7.92
CA LEU A 323 -1.21 27.94 8.00
C LEU A 323 -2.05 28.06 9.27
N THR A 324 -3.38 27.97 9.12
CA THR A 324 -4.36 28.03 10.22
C THR A 324 -5.16 26.74 10.28
N ALA A 325 -5.58 26.35 11.47
CA ALA A 325 -6.43 25.19 11.71
C ALA A 325 -7.68 25.59 12.48
N SER A 326 -8.84 25.33 11.89
CA SER A 326 -10.15 25.62 12.48
C SER A 326 -10.79 24.34 13.01
N PRO A 327 -11.01 24.21 14.34
CA PRO A 327 -11.67 23.04 14.89
C PRO A 327 -13.09 22.88 14.38
N LEU A 328 -13.43 21.66 13.92
CA LEU A 328 -14.77 21.28 13.49
C LEU A 328 -15.66 20.84 14.67
N SER A 329 -16.91 20.46 14.39
CA SER A 329 -17.81 19.91 15.39
C SER A 329 -17.23 18.67 16.06
N ARG A 330 -17.30 18.60 17.40
CA ARG A 330 -16.75 17.52 18.22
C ARG A 330 -17.75 16.39 18.48
N GLY A 331 -18.96 16.44 17.90
CA GLY A 331 -19.98 15.39 18.07
C GLY A 331 -19.49 14.03 17.57
N ALA A 332 -19.75 12.99 18.34
CA ALA A 332 -19.35 11.62 17.99
C ALA A 332 -20.17 11.05 16.82
N GLY A 333 -21.42 11.51 16.64
CA GLY A 333 -22.32 11.08 15.55
C GLY A 333 -22.16 11.86 14.24
N VAL A 334 -21.28 12.88 14.17
CA VAL A 334 -21.17 13.77 12.99
C VAL A 334 -20.12 13.23 12.02
N VAL A 335 -20.48 12.17 11.29
CA VAL A 335 -19.57 11.52 10.32
C VAL A 335 -19.07 12.48 9.24
N SER A 336 -19.91 13.43 8.78
CA SER A 336 -19.53 14.45 7.80
C SER A 336 -18.37 15.34 8.25
N SER A 337 -18.02 15.35 9.54
CA SER A 337 -16.86 16.08 10.05
C SER A 337 -15.53 15.48 9.58
N PHE A 338 -15.46 14.17 9.35
CA PHE A 338 -14.27 13.53 8.73
C PHE A 338 -14.14 13.90 7.26
N MET A 339 -15.23 13.90 6.51
CA MET A 339 -15.21 14.31 5.09
C MET A 339 -14.75 15.78 4.92
N LYS A 340 -15.01 16.64 5.92
CA LYS A 340 -14.66 18.07 5.90
C LYS A 340 -13.30 18.38 6.53
N ALA A 341 -12.71 17.42 7.22
CA ALA A 341 -11.44 17.62 7.91
C ALA A 341 -10.26 17.45 6.93
N ASP A 342 -9.27 18.31 7.10
CA ASP A 342 -7.98 18.21 6.41
C ASP A 342 -6.91 17.58 7.33
N GLY A 343 -7.22 17.41 8.63
CA GLY A 343 -6.33 16.81 9.61
C GLY A 343 -6.99 16.62 10.97
N ILE A 344 -6.22 16.03 11.87
CA ILE A 344 -6.60 15.79 13.26
C ILE A 344 -5.62 16.53 14.17
N LEU A 345 -6.16 17.35 15.07
CA LEU A 345 -5.43 17.92 16.21
C LEU A 345 -5.52 16.93 17.36
N GLU A 346 -4.39 16.42 17.78
CA GLU A 346 -4.27 15.57 18.95
C GLU A 346 -3.95 16.43 20.18
N VAL A 347 -4.78 16.30 21.20
CA VAL A 347 -4.55 16.94 22.51
C VAL A 347 -4.14 15.84 23.50
N PRO A 348 -2.87 15.80 23.94
CA PRO A 348 -2.38 14.76 24.83
C PRO A 348 -3.12 14.72 26.16
N GLN A 349 -3.22 13.53 26.74
CA GLN A 349 -3.69 13.36 28.13
C GLN A 349 -2.83 14.21 29.08
N GLY A 350 -3.46 14.77 30.11
CA GLY A 350 -2.79 15.62 31.08
C GLY A 350 -2.64 17.09 30.67
N THR A 351 -3.20 17.48 29.50
CA THR A 351 -3.23 18.89 29.04
C THR A 351 -4.66 19.44 29.04
N GLU A 352 -4.84 20.73 29.43
CA GLU A 352 -6.15 21.39 29.46
C GLU A 352 -6.66 21.82 28.07
N GLY A 353 -5.82 21.69 27.04
CA GLY A 353 -6.15 22.05 25.66
C GLY A 353 -4.98 22.62 24.86
N ARG A 354 -5.34 23.23 23.73
CA ARG A 354 -4.41 23.91 22.80
C ARG A 354 -5.00 25.25 22.38
#